data_fbee1ba886ad0bb862610dbf8a979c14
#
_entry.id   fbee1ba886ad0bb862610dbf8a979c14
#
_cell.length_a   1.000
_cell.length_b   1.000
_cell.length_c   1.000
_cell.angle_alpha   90.00
_cell.angle_beta   90.00
_cell.angle_gamma   90.00
#
_symmetry.space_group_name_H-M   'P 1'
#
loop_
_entity.id
_entity.type
_entity.pdbx_description
1 polymer ?
#
loop_
_entity_poly.entity_id
_entity_poly.type
_entity_poly.pdbx_seq_one_letter_code
_entity_poly.pdbx_strand_id
1 'polypeptide(L)'
;GAQLDQRTLLRGEGYRLALQQAGLYNPDLEILTPRPSSVGLGGEMFLQLLANHPQVDAIFFGNDDLAQGALLEAARIGIKIPGQIAILGFNDLPSSEFMVPRLSSIRTPREAIGRHAAEQMLTLMAGNRVANPVQDMGFDLMVREST
;
A
#
# COMPACT_ATOMS: atom_id res chain seq x y z
N GLY A 1 8.79 7.51 -7.03
CA GLY A 1 8.98 6.11 -7.38
C GLY A 1 9.72 5.34 -6.31
N ALA A 2 9.63 4.01 -6.33
CA ALA A 2 10.18 3.12 -5.30
C ALA A 2 11.67 3.35 -4.99
N GLN A 3 12.46 3.77 -5.94
CA GLN A 3 13.91 3.96 -5.75
C GLN A 3 14.30 5.16 -4.89
N LEU A 4 13.39 6.12 -4.66
CA LEU A 4 13.65 7.35 -3.94
C LEU A 4 12.84 7.49 -2.64
N ASP A 5 11.84 6.66 -2.42
CA ASP A 5 10.96 6.72 -1.24
C ASP A 5 11.31 5.62 -0.25
N GLN A 6 12.01 6.00 0.82
CA GLN A 6 12.37 5.10 1.92
C GLN A 6 11.16 4.34 2.50
N ARG A 7 9.99 4.97 2.56
CA ARG A 7 8.77 4.32 3.07
C ARG A 7 8.31 3.19 2.16
N THR A 8 8.45 3.34 0.84
CA THR A 8 8.15 2.28 -0.13
C THR A 8 9.12 1.11 -0.01
N LEU A 9 10.41 1.40 0.20
CA LEU A 9 11.42 0.37 0.42
C LEU A 9 11.14 -0.44 1.69
N LEU A 10 10.84 0.22 2.80
CA LEU A 10 10.51 -0.44 4.07
C LEU A 10 9.24 -1.31 3.96
N ARG A 11 8.22 -0.88 3.21
CA ARG A 11 7.03 -1.73 2.94
C ARG A 11 7.41 -2.98 2.15
N GLY A 12 8.25 -2.84 1.13
CA GLY A 12 8.77 -3.97 0.36
C GLY A 12 9.59 -4.93 1.21
N GLU A 13 10.41 -4.42 2.15
CA GLU A 13 11.15 -5.26 3.10
C GLU A 13 10.21 -6.05 4.01
N GLY A 14 9.18 -5.39 4.59
CA GLY A 14 8.18 -6.06 5.41
C GLY A 14 7.41 -7.15 4.64
N TYR A 15 7.00 -6.86 3.40
CA TYR A 15 6.37 -7.82 2.50
C TYR A 15 7.26 -9.04 2.26
N ARG A 16 8.52 -8.83 1.87
CA ARG A 16 9.49 -9.91 1.63
C ARG A 16 9.70 -10.77 2.87
N LEU A 17 9.91 -10.13 4.02
CA LEU A 17 10.11 -10.83 5.28
C LEU A 17 8.94 -11.74 5.63
N ALA A 18 7.72 -11.23 5.55
CA ALA A 18 6.51 -11.99 5.85
C ALA A 18 6.35 -13.21 4.93
N LEU A 19 6.54 -13.02 3.61
CA LEU A 19 6.42 -14.13 2.66
C LEU A 19 7.58 -15.12 2.74
N GLN A 20 8.79 -14.69 3.05
CA GLN A 20 9.93 -15.58 3.31
C GLN A 20 9.68 -16.46 4.53
N GLN A 21 9.17 -15.90 5.63
CA GLN A 21 8.80 -16.65 6.83
C GLN A 21 7.70 -17.68 6.55
N ALA A 22 6.77 -17.36 5.64
CA ALA A 22 5.72 -18.28 5.20
C ALA A 22 6.17 -19.29 4.13
N GLY A 23 7.38 -19.18 3.59
CA GLY A 23 7.87 -20.01 2.48
C GLY A 23 7.19 -19.72 1.13
N LEU A 24 6.58 -18.52 0.98
CA LEU A 24 5.79 -18.12 -0.19
C LEU A 24 6.44 -17.03 -1.04
N TYR A 25 7.60 -16.51 -0.64
CA TYR A 25 8.25 -15.44 -1.38
C TYR A 25 8.77 -15.91 -2.74
N ASN A 26 8.33 -15.22 -3.78
CA ASN A 26 8.83 -15.38 -5.13
C ASN A 26 9.22 -13.99 -5.69
N PRO A 27 10.51 -13.73 -5.98
CA PRO A 27 10.97 -12.43 -6.47
C PRO A 27 10.37 -12.05 -7.84
N ASP A 28 9.97 -13.02 -8.66
CA ASP A 28 9.37 -12.76 -9.97
C ASP A 28 7.98 -12.13 -9.86
N LEU A 29 7.33 -12.22 -8.69
CA LEU A 29 6.03 -11.61 -8.40
C LEU A 29 6.15 -10.20 -7.81
N GLU A 30 7.37 -9.67 -7.62
CA GLU A 30 7.59 -8.33 -7.11
C GLU A 30 7.86 -7.34 -8.24
N ILE A 31 6.93 -6.43 -8.50
CA ILE A 31 7.09 -5.40 -9.54
C ILE A 31 7.43 -4.07 -8.89
N LEU A 32 8.61 -3.55 -9.19
CA LEU A 32 9.08 -2.24 -8.75
C LEU A 32 9.23 -1.28 -9.93
N THR A 33 8.87 -0.02 -9.75
CA THR A 33 8.99 1.01 -10.78
C THR A 33 9.49 2.33 -10.19
N PRO A 34 10.38 3.06 -10.89
CA PRO A 34 10.80 4.40 -10.50
C PRO A 34 9.74 5.47 -10.82
N ARG A 35 8.70 5.12 -11.58
CA ARG A 35 7.63 6.06 -11.98
C ARG A 35 6.82 6.51 -10.76
N PRO A 36 6.33 7.76 -10.71
CA PRO A 36 5.38 8.22 -9.70
C PRO A 36 4.11 7.36 -9.71
N SER A 37 3.58 7.06 -8.53
CA SER A 37 2.32 6.33 -8.40
C SER A 37 1.17 7.10 -9.01
N SER A 38 0.32 6.40 -9.73
CA SER A 38 -0.93 6.91 -10.27
C SER A 38 -1.92 5.77 -10.51
N VAL A 39 -3.19 6.10 -10.65
CA VAL A 39 -4.23 5.14 -11.02
C VAL A 39 -3.91 4.46 -12.36
N GLY A 40 -3.48 5.22 -13.38
CA GLY A 40 -3.09 4.64 -14.67
C GLY A 40 -1.93 3.66 -14.56
N LEU A 41 -0.89 4.01 -13.80
CA LEU A 41 0.25 3.12 -13.56
C LEU A 41 -0.18 1.82 -12.85
N GLY A 42 -1.12 1.91 -11.89
CA GLY A 42 -1.65 0.74 -11.20
C GLY A 42 -2.31 -0.26 -12.14
N GLY A 43 -3.12 0.24 -13.09
CA GLY A 43 -3.72 -0.59 -14.13
C GLY A 43 -2.68 -1.24 -15.06
N GLU A 44 -1.67 -0.47 -15.50
CA GLU A 44 -0.58 -0.99 -16.32
C GLU A 44 0.18 -2.13 -15.60
N MET A 45 0.56 -1.92 -14.33
CA MET A 45 1.28 -2.91 -13.51
C MET A 45 0.44 -4.17 -13.27
N PHE A 46 -0.88 -4.01 -13.06
CA PHE A 46 -1.81 -5.12 -12.90
C PHE A 46 -1.85 -6.00 -14.17
N LEU A 47 -2.01 -5.40 -15.34
CA LEU A 47 -2.01 -6.12 -16.61
C LEU A 47 -0.67 -6.79 -16.88
N GLN A 48 0.45 -6.11 -16.60
CA GLN A 48 1.77 -6.69 -16.75
C GLN A 48 1.97 -7.91 -15.86
N LEU A 49 1.52 -7.84 -14.59
CA LEU A 49 1.61 -8.96 -13.65
C LEU A 49 0.82 -10.15 -14.18
N LEU A 50 -0.42 -9.94 -14.59
CA LEU A 50 -1.29 -11.03 -15.08
C LEU A 50 -0.79 -11.66 -16.38
N ALA A 51 -0.21 -10.87 -17.27
CA ALA A 51 0.36 -11.38 -18.52
C ALA A 51 1.52 -12.35 -18.27
N ASN A 52 2.33 -12.07 -17.24
CA ASN A 52 3.50 -12.89 -16.90
C ASN A 52 3.17 -13.99 -15.88
N HIS A 53 2.20 -13.77 -15.01
CA HIS A 53 1.84 -14.63 -13.87
C HIS A 53 0.32 -14.77 -13.73
N PRO A 54 -0.37 -15.45 -14.66
CA PRO A 54 -1.83 -15.57 -14.66
C PRO A 54 -2.41 -16.35 -13.48
N GLN A 55 -1.56 -17.01 -12.69
CA GLN A 55 -1.94 -17.80 -11.50
C GLN A 55 -1.98 -16.96 -10.21
N VAL A 56 -1.67 -15.66 -10.26
CA VAL A 56 -1.71 -14.80 -9.07
C VAL A 56 -3.14 -14.69 -8.55
N ASP A 57 -3.31 -14.92 -7.26
CA ASP A 57 -4.60 -14.89 -6.55
C ASP A 57 -4.73 -13.75 -5.54
N ALA A 58 -3.62 -13.08 -5.19
CA ALA A 58 -3.61 -11.93 -4.31
C ALA A 58 -2.51 -10.93 -4.66
N ILE A 59 -2.80 -9.63 -4.56
CA ILE A 59 -1.85 -8.55 -4.86
C ILE A 59 -1.87 -7.51 -3.75
N PHE A 60 -0.69 -7.21 -3.18
CA PHE A 60 -0.48 -6.08 -2.29
C PHE A 60 0.15 -4.91 -3.05
N PHE A 61 -0.55 -3.80 -3.11
CA PHE A 61 -0.06 -2.57 -3.73
C PHE A 61 0.58 -1.64 -2.68
N GLY A 62 1.71 -1.04 -3.02
CA GLY A 62 2.44 -0.12 -2.14
C GLY A 62 1.68 1.16 -1.80
N ASN A 63 0.57 1.48 -2.49
CA ASN A 63 -0.39 2.53 -2.14
C ASN A 63 -1.73 2.34 -2.85
N ASP A 64 -2.74 3.09 -2.40
CA ASP A 64 -4.12 2.99 -2.89
C ASP A 64 -4.31 3.49 -4.32
N ASP A 65 -3.51 4.47 -4.78
CA ASP A 65 -3.64 4.93 -6.18
C ASP A 65 -3.36 3.78 -7.15
N LEU A 66 -2.33 2.98 -6.88
CA LEU A 66 -2.02 1.79 -7.68
C LEU A 66 -3.11 0.72 -7.55
N ALA A 67 -3.59 0.47 -6.33
CA ALA A 67 -4.63 -0.53 -6.07
C ALA A 67 -5.95 -0.15 -6.77
N GLN A 68 -6.33 1.13 -6.74
CA GLN A 68 -7.52 1.64 -7.45
C GLN A 68 -7.39 1.45 -8.96
N GLY A 69 -6.20 1.70 -9.53
CA GLY A 69 -5.93 1.44 -10.94
C GLY A 69 -6.14 -0.02 -11.30
N ALA A 70 -5.66 -0.93 -10.46
CA ALA A 70 -5.87 -2.37 -10.64
C ALA A 70 -7.36 -2.77 -10.56
N LEU A 71 -8.14 -2.21 -9.60
CA LEU A 71 -9.58 -2.45 -9.49
C LEU A 71 -10.33 -2.00 -10.74
N LEU A 72 -10.03 -0.81 -11.25
CA LEU A 72 -10.66 -0.28 -12.47
C LEU A 72 -10.33 -1.14 -13.69
N GLU A 73 -9.07 -1.58 -13.80
CA GLU A 73 -8.65 -2.42 -14.92
C GLU A 73 -9.24 -3.84 -14.80
N ALA A 74 -9.29 -4.42 -13.58
CA ALA A 74 -9.96 -5.70 -13.33
C ALA A 74 -11.43 -5.67 -13.77
N ALA A 75 -12.15 -4.60 -13.41
CA ALA A 75 -13.55 -4.41 -13.84
C ALA A 75 -13.67 -4.31 -15.37
N ARG A 76 -12.75 -3.60 -16.04
CA ARG A 76 -12.74 -3.42 -17.50
C ARG A 76 -12.53 -4.74 -18.24
N ILE A 77 -11.69 -5.63 -17.74
CA ILE A 77 -11.38 -6.92 -18.38
C ILE A 77 -12.17 -8.10 -17.80
N GLY A 78 -13.09 -7.85 -16.86
CA GLY A 78 -14.02 -8.84 -16.31
C GLY A 78 -13.42 -9.77 -15.25
N ILE A 79 -12.31 -9.41 -14.61
CA ILE A 79 -11.76 -10.17 -13.48
C ILE A 79 -12.54 -9.84 -12.21
N LYS A 80 -12.94 -10.88 -11.49
CA LYS A 80 -13.71 -10.75 -10.26
C LYS A 80 -12.79 -10.52 -9.06
N ILE A 81 -12.97 -9.39 -8.40
CA ILE A 81 -12.30 -9.06 -7.15
C ILE A 81 -13.34 -9.16 -6.01
N PRO A 82 -13.08 -9.92 -4.94
CA PRO A 82 -11.91 -10.75 -4.65
C PRO A 82 -11.98 -12.17 -5.23
N GLY A 83 -13.06 -12.55 -5.93
CA GLY A 83 -13.37 -13.93 -6.30
C GLY A 83 -12.30 -14.68 -7.11
N GLN A 84 -11.47 -13.96 -7.87
CA GLN A 84 -10.34 -14.51 -8.61
C GLN A 84 -9.01 -13.96 -8.07
N ILE A 85 -8.97 -12.68 -7.73
CA ILE A 85 -7.76 -12.02 -7.21
C ILE A 85 -8.17 -11.10 -6.07
N ALA A 86 -7.55 -11.26 -4.91
CA ALA A 86 -7.68 -10.33 -3.79
C ALA A 86 -6.75 -9.13 -3.99
N ILE A 87 -7.20 -7.92 -3.63
CA ILE A 87 -6.41 -6.69 -3.75
C ILE A 87 -6.37 -5.96 -2.41
N LEU A 88 -5.15 -5.66 -1.94
CA LEU A 88 -4.89 -4.86 -0.76
C LEU A 88 -4.10 -3.61 -1.13
N GLY A 89 -4.55 -2.46 -0.66
CA GLY A 89 -3.86 -1.16 -0.80
C GLY A 89 -3.11 -0.73 0.46
N PHE A 90 -2.62 0.50 0.45
CA PHE A 90 -1.92 1.13 1.56
C PHE A 90 -2.18 2.65 1.55
N ASN A 91 -2.46 3.24 2.66
CA ASN A 91 -2.78 4.62 3.06
C ASN A 91 -4.24 4.83 3.47
N ASP A 92 -5.17 4.01 3.02
CA ASP A 92 -6.61 4.16 3.21
C ASP A 92 -7.09 5.56 2.79
N LEU A 93 -6.95 5.86 1.51
CA LEU A 93 -7.44 7.09 0.92
C LEU A 93 -8.99 7.16 1.03
N PRO A 94 -9.58 8.35 1.16
CA PRO A 94 -11.06 8.49 1.24
C PRO A 94 -11.79 7.83 0.06
N SER A 95 -11.19 7.81 -1.14
CA SER A 95 -11.73 7.14 -2.32
C SER A 95 -11.84 5.62 -2.18
N SER A 96 -11.07 4.99 -1.30
CA SER A 96 -11.05 3.54 -1.11
C SER A 96 -12.40 2.97 -0.66
N GLU A 97 -13.19 3.74 0.08
CA GLU A 97 -14.54 3.37 0.53
C GLU A 97 -15.60 3.42 -0.59
N PHE A 98 -15.32 4.14 -1.66
CA PHE A 98 -16.25 4.37 -2.78
C PHE A 98 -15.91 3.58 -4.03
N MET A 99 -14.84 2.77 -3.98
CA MET A 99 -14.53 1.81 -5.07
C MET A 99 -15.55 0.68 -5.12
N VAL A 100 -15.64 0.01 -6.27
CA VAL A 100 -16.46 -1.19 -6.45
C VAL A 100 -15.57 -2.29 -7.04
N PRO A 101 -15.25 -3.31 -6.23
CA PRO A 101 -15.51 -3.48 -4.78
C PRO A 101 -14.77 -2.45 -3.91
N ARG A 102 -15.25 -2.21 -2.69
CA ARG A 102 -14.59 -1.33 -1.72
C ARG A 102 -13.20 -1.83 -1.41
N LEU A 103 -12.19 -0.96 -1.50
CA LEU A 103 -10.79 -1.35 -1.36
C LEU A 103 -10.40 -1.58 0.11
N SER A 104 -9.91 -2.77 0.41
CA SER A 104 -9.19 -3.08 1.65
C SER A 104 -7.83 -2.37 1.63
N SER A 105 -7.45 -1.76 2.74
CA SER A 105 -6.21 -0.98 2.80
C SER A 105 -5.60 -0.93 4.20
N ILE A 106 -4.31 -0.70 4.28
CA ILE A 106 -3.62 -0.42 5.54
C ILE A 106 -3.75 1.08 5.83
N ARG A 107 -4.42 1.41 6.94
CA ARG A 107 -4.59 2.80 7.41
C ARG A 107 -3.47 3.18 8.35
N THR A 108 -2.75 4.24 8.03
CA THR A 108 -1.83 4.90 8.97
C THR A 108 -2.53 6.09 9.63
N PRO A 109 -2.32 6.37 10.94
CA PRO A 109 -2.99 7.46 11.66
C PRO A 109 -2.37 8.83 11.30
N ARG A 110 -2.52 9.26 10.03
CA ARG A 110 -1.83 10.44 9.44
C ARG A 110 -2.06 11.72 10.23
N GLU A 111 -3.29 11.96 10.72
CA GLU A 111 -3.60 13.14 11.52
C GLU A 111 -2.87 13.12 12.86
N ALA A 112 -2.89 11.98 13.57
CA ALA A 112 -2.18 11.80 14.82
C ALA A 112 -0.67 11.96 14.66
N ILE A 113 -0.10 11.41 13.57
CA ILE A 113 1.32 11.57 13.21
C ILE A 113 1.65 13.05 13.01
N GLY A 114 0.83 13.77 12.23
CA GLY A 114 1.04 15.19 11.98
C GLY A 114 0.95 16.05 13.24
N ARG A 115 -0.05 15.80 14.09
CA ARG A 115 -0.21 16.48 15.37
C ARG A 115 0.98 16.24 16.30
N HIS A 116 1.35 14.98 16.48
CA HIS A 116 2.48 14.61 17.33
C HIS A 116 3.81 15.21 16.85
N ALA A 117 4.06 15.18 15.55
CA ALA A 117 5.24 15.81 14.97
C ALA A 117 5.29 17.33 15.23
N ALA A 118 4.15 18.02 15.11
CA ALA A 118 4.04 19.45 15.42
C ALA A 118 4.30 19.75 16.90
N GLU A 119 3.76 18.94 17.81
CA GLU A 119 3.98 19.07 19.26
C GLU A 119 5.47 18.88 19.62
N GLN A 120 6.13 17.90 19.04
CA GLN A 120 7.57 17.69 19.21
C GLN A 120 8.38 18.88 18.68
N MET A 121 8.01 19.40 17.51
CA MET A 121 8.67 20.58 16.93
C MET A 121 8.55 21.80 17.84
N LEU A 122 7.36 22.09 18.37
CA LEU A 122 7.13 23.19 19.32
C LEU A 122 7.99 23.02 20.58
N THR A 123 8.10 21.79 21.09
CA THR A 123 8.95 21.48 22.25
C THR A 123 10.44 21.83 21.96
N LEU A 124 10.94 21.44 20.80
CA LEU A 124 12.30 21.76 20.36
C LEU A 124 12.51 23.27 20.17
N MET A 125 11.55 23.96 19.56
CA MET A 125 11.61 25.41 19.36
C MET A 125 11.61 26.20 20.68
N ALA A 126 10.99 25.66 21.73
CA ALA A 126 11.03 26.22 23.09
C ALA A 126 12.37 25.94 23.84
N GLY A 127 13.33 25.29 23.17
CA GLY A 127 14.63 24.93 23.77
C GLY A 127 14.58 23.69 24.67
N ASN A 128 13.48 22.99 24.70
CA ASN A 128 13.33 21.76 25.48
C ASN A 128 13.77 20.50 24.67
N ARG A 129 14.07 19.43 25.40
CA ARG A 129 14.38 18.13 24.78
C ARG A 129 13.11 17.32 24.59
N VAL A 130 13.01 16.64 23.45
CA VAL A 130 11.99 15.61 23.21
C VAL A 130 12.47 14.30 23.87
N ALA A 131 11.67 13.75 24.80
CA ALA A 131 12.03 12.55 25.54
C ALA A 131 12.07 11.30 24.64
N ASN A 132 11.09 11.17 23.74
CA ASN A 132 10.97 10.06 22.80
C ASN A 132 10.97 10.59 21.37
N PRO A 133 12.13 10.74 20.72
CA PRO A 133 12.21 11.33 19.37
C PRO A 133 11.72 10.38 18.26
N VAL A 134 11.58 9.09 18.57
CA VAL A 134 11.03 8.07 17.67
C VAL A 134 9.85 7.40 18.35
N GLN A 135 8.66 7.53 17.74
CA GLN A 135 7.44 6.94 18.27
C GLN A 135 6.72 6.15 17.19
N ASP A 136 6.42 4.89 17.47
CA ASP A 136 5.53 4.09 16.64
C ASP A 136 4.08 4.48 16.93
N MET A 137 3.37 4.96 15.91
CA MET A 137 1.98 5.39 16.00
C MET A 137 1.00 4.28 15.59
N GLY A 138 1.52 3.09 15.23
CA GLY A 138 0.72 1.95 14.80
C GLY A 138 0.05 2.11 13.44
N PHE A 139 -0.80 1.14 13.12
CA PHE A 139 -1.63 1.12 11.91
C PHE A 139 -2.87 0.25 12.13
N ASP A 140 -3.89 0.41 11.27
CA ASP A 140 -5.08 -0.44 11.22
C ASP A 140 -5.19 -1.15 9.88
N LEU A 141 -5.65 -2.39 9.88
CA LEU A 141 -6.04 -3.09 8.65
C LEU A 141 -7.54 -2.87 8.40
N MET A 142 -7.84 -2.11 7.37
CA MET A 142 -9.22 -1.82 6.94
C MET A 142 -9.66 -2.90 5.97
N VAL A 143 -10.24 -3.99 6.48
CA VAL A 143 -10.78 -5.10 5.65
C VAL A 143 -12.11 -4.65 5.06
N ARG A 144 -12.23 -4.76 3.72
CA ARG A 144 -13.43 -4.43 2.94
C ARG A 144 -13.73 -5.53 1.92
N GLU A 145 -14.27 -5.16 0.76
CA GLU A 145 -14.79 -6.10 -0.23
C GLU A 145 -13.73 -6.63 -1.21
N SER A 146 -12.54 -6.02 -1.26
CA SER A 146 -11.50 -6.41 -2.23
C SER A 146 -10.55 -7.52 -1.75
N THR A 147 -10.74 -8.00 -0.50
CA THR A 147 -10.00 -9.13 0.07
C THR A 147 -10.93 -10.16 0.69
#